data_66db55cd01af082a27c4d26300b553ab
#
_entry.id   66db55cd01af082a27c4d26300b553ab
#
_cell.length_a   1.000
_cell.length_b   1.000
_cell.length_c   1.000
_cell.angle_alpha   90.00
_cell.angle_beta   90.00
_cell.angle_gamma   90.00
#
_symmetry.space_group_name_H-M   'P 1'
#
loop_
_entity.id
_entity.type
_entity.pdbx_description
1 polymer ?
#
loop_
_entity_poly.entity_id
_entity_poly.type
_entity_poly.pdbx_seq_one_letter_code
_entity_poly.pdbx_strand_id
1 'polypeptide(L)'
;MTVIIVGPILLALGVSYGLHITNRYAEEGGTKSEKMKASLSSTGKAVFLSAVTTVIGFISLVFTPMAPIQTVGIALSGGIVIVYILTMFMVPNLTLLLDLRKPKHPPLKAFDRLVDAPVKYNRAIIGFFLMLILISATLGQSNVEENIDLLGMAPEGEDPVIKMKQYSSDFNAGQIGMILIHALSLI
;
A
#
# COMPACT_ATOMS: atom_id res chain seq x y z
N MET A 1 -5.05 10.42 14.08
CA MET A 1 -5.24 8.99 13.75
C MET A 1 -4.58 8.56 12.44
N THR A 2 -4.58 9.34 11.40
CA THR A 2 -3.98 9.02 10.08
C THR A 2 -2.50 8.64 10.11
N VAL A 3 -1.71 9.21 11.04
CA VAL A 3 -0.26 8.94 11.16
C VAL A 3 0.03 7.51 11.66
N ILE A 4 -0.90 6.86 12.36
CA ILE A 4 -0.71 5.49 12.89
C ILE A 4 -0.52 4.47 11.76
N ILE A 5 -1.12 4.71 10.60
CA ILE A 5 -1.06 3.81 9.44
C ILE A 5 0.29 3.92 8.71
N VAL A 6 0.94 5.08 8.78
CA VAL A 6 2.19 5.36 8.05
C VAL A 6 3.34 4.46 8.51
N GLY A 7 3.50 4.28 9.82
CA GLY A 7 4.59 3.48 10.40
C GLY A 7 4.62 2.03 9.89
N PRO A 8 3.53 1.26 10.03
CA PRO A 8 3.47 -0.13 9.54
C PRO A 8 3.72 -0.25 8.02
N ILE A 9 3.22 0.68 7.22
CA ILE A 9 3.45 0.67 5.76
C ILE A 9 4.93 0.88 5.44
N LEU A 10 5.57 1.87 6.06
CA LEU A 10 6.99 2.15 5.85
C LEU A 10 7.88 0.99 6.31
N LEU A 11 7.54 0.37 7.45
CA LEU A 11 8.24 -0.80 7.95
C LEU A 11 8.13 -1.98 6.96
N ALA A 12 6.92 -2.27 6.46
CA ALA A 12 6.68 -3.33 5.51
C ALA A 12 7.47 -3.13 4.21
N LEU A 13 7.51 -1.90 3.69
CA LEU A 13 8.29 -1.55 2.49
C LEU A 13 9.79 -1.70 2.74
N GLY A 14 10.30 -1.23 3.89
CA GLY A 14 11.71 -1.35 4.24
C GLY A 14 12.17 -2.80 4.35
N VAL A 15 11.38 -3.63 5.02
CA VAL A 15 11.63 -5.08 5.12
C VAL A 15 11.60 -5.73 3.74
N SER A 16 10.62 -5.39 2.90
CA SER A 16 10.49 -5.92 1.54
C SER A 16 11.71 -5.56 0.68
N TYR A 17 12.13 -4.31 0.68
CA TYR A 17 13.31 -3.85 -0.06
C TYR A 17 14.59 -4.56 0.41
N GLY A 18 14.77 -4.67 1.73
CA GLY A 18 15.89 -5.38 2.33
C GLY A 18 15.91 -6.86 1.95
N LEU A 19 14.77 -7.52 2.01
CA LEU A 19 14.63 -8.94 1.68
C LEU A 19 14.97 -9.21 0.20
N HIS A 20 14.53 -8.36 -0.72
CA HIS A 20 14.86 -8.50 -2.14
C HIS A 20 16.37 -8.42 -2.39
N ILE A 21 17.05 -7.45 -1.78
CA ILE A 21 18.51 -7.28 -1.93
C ILE A 21 19.26 -8.46 -1.32
N THR A 22 18.90 -8.89 -0.10
CA THR A 22 19.57 -10.01 0.59
C THR A 22 19.35 -11.34 -0.11
N ASN A 23 18.14 -11.61 -0.61
CA ASN A 23 17.86 -12.81 -1.39
C ASN A 23 18.70 -12.85 -2.66
N ARG A 24 18.76 -11.75 -3.39
CA ARG A 24 19.58 -11.67 -4.60
C ARG A 24 21.06 -11.88 -4.31
N TYR A 25 21.57 -11.24 -3.25
CA TYR A 25 22.94 -11.46 -2.78
C TYR A 25 23.23 -12.94 -2.49
N ALA A 26 22.29 -13.63 -1.85
CA ALA A 26 22.43 -15.04 -1.52
C ALA A 26 22.40 -15.98 -2.75
N GLU A 27 21.83 -15.52 -3.87
CA GLU A 27 21.74 -16.27 -5.13
C GLU A 27 22.97 -16.08 -6.01
N GLU A 28 23.67 -14.96 -5.89
CA GLU A 28 24.84 -14.65 -6.72
C GLU A 28 26.07 -15.49 -6.32
N GLY A 29 26.90 -15.82 -7.33
CA GLY A 29 28.20 -16.47 -7.17
C GLY A 29 29.35 -15.48 -7.12
N GLY A 30 30.52 -15.91 -6.62
CA GLY A 30 31.73 -15.09 -6.59
C GLY A 30 32.08 -14.55 -5.21
N THR A 31 32.94 -13.53 -5.18
CA THR A 31 33.38 -12.87 -3.95
C THR A 31 32.27 -12.03 -3.33
N LYS A 32 32.34 -11.73 -2.03
CA LYS A 32 31.34 -10.92 -1.32
C LYS A 32 31.06 -9.58 -2.01
N SER A 33 32.09 -8.92 -2.50
CA SER A 33 31.99 -7.64 -3.20
C SER A 33 31.31 -7.78 -4.57
N GLU A 34 31.63 -8.81 -5.34
CA GLU A 34 31.02 -9.07 -6.64
C GLU A 34 29.53 -9.39 -6.50
N LYS A 35 29.16 -10.26 -5.56
CA LYS A 35 27.76 -10.58 -5.23
C LYS A 35 26.97 -9.33 -4.90
N MET A 36 27.51 -8.46 -4.05
CA MET A 36 26.82 -7.24 -3.65
C MET A 36 26.66 -6.27 -4.82
N LYS A 37 27.70 -6.10 -5.65
CA LYS A 37 27.60 -5.28 -6.86
C LYS A 37 26.55 -5.82 -7.83
N ALA A 38 26.52 -7.12 -8.08
CA ALA A 38 25.54 -7.77 -8.94
C ALA A 38 24.11 -7.60 -8.39
N SER A 39 23.93 -7.82 -7.09
CA SER A 39 22.64 -7.62 -6.41
C SER A 39 22.12 -6.19 -6.52
N LEU A 40 22.96 -5.20 -6.23
CA LEU A 40 22.58 -3.78 -6.31
C LEU A 40 22.35 -3.31 -7.74
N SER A 41 23.15 -3.81 -8.71
CA SER A 41 22.99 -3.42 -10.11
C SER A 41 21.71 -3.97 -10.77
N SER A 42 21.19 -5.11 -10.31
CA SER A 42 19.97 -5.73 -10.81
C SER A 42 18.76 -5.38 -9.92
N THR A 43 18.72 -5.96 -8.73
CA THR A 43 17.60 -5.82 -7.79
C THR A 43 17.51 -4.41 -7.20
N GLY A 44 18.63 -3.76 -6.92
CA GLY A 44 18.66 -2.38 -6.45
C GLY A 44 17.98 -1.40 -7.42
N LYS A 45 18.17 -1.58 -8.73
CA LYS A 45 17.46 -0.77 -9.76
C LYS A 45 15.96 -1.04 -9.76
N ALA A 46 15.55 -2.31 -9.63
CA ALA A 46 14.13 -2.67 -9.56
C ALA A 46 13.46 -2.07 -8.33
N VAL A 47 14.12 -2.15 -7.17
CA VAL A 47 13.66 -1.54 -5.91
C VAL A 47 13.56 -0.01 -6.03
N PHE A 48 14.55 0.62 -6.69
CA PHE A 48 14.52 2.06 -6.98
C PHE A 48 13.28 2.44 -7.79
N LEU A 49 13.06 1.75 -8.91
CA LEU A 49 11.90 2.03 -9.77
C LEU A 49 10.57 1.82 -9.03
N SER A 50 10.48 0.76 -8.22
CA SER A 50 9.32 0.50 -7.36
C SER A 50 9.12 1.63 -6.33
N ALA A 51 10.17 2.11 -5.68
CA ALA A 51 10.09 3.22 -4.75
C ALA A 51 9.61 4.51 -5.43
N VAL A 52 10.16 4.84 -6.60
CA VAL A 52 9.76 6.03 -7.38
C VAL A 52 8.29 5.97 -7.77
N THR A 53 7.82 4.85 -8.32
CA THR A 53 6.40 4.70 -8.71
C THR A 53 5.47 4.81 -7.50
N THR A 54 5.87 4.25 -6.36
CA THR A 54 5.10 4.32 -5.11
C THR A 54 5.05 5.75 -4.56
N VAL A 55 6.17 6.47 -4.59
CA VAL A 55 6.23 7.89 -4.20
C VAL A 55 5.31 8.74 -5.08
N ILE A 56 5.34 8.55 -6.41
CA ILE A 56 4.44 9.26 -7.34
C ILE A 56 2.97 8.96 -6.99
N GLY A 57 2.64 7.69 -6.72
CA GLY A 57 1.30 7.30 -6.30
C GLY A 57 0.84 8.02 -5.03
N PHE A 58 1.68 8.10 -4.00
CA PHE A 58 1.31 8.81 -2.77
C PHE A 58 1.34 10.33 -2.89
N ILE A 59 2.20 10.91 -3.73
CA ILE A 59 2.17 12.35 -4.03
C ILE A 59 0.84 12.73 -4.69
N SER A 60 0.23 11.87 -5.50
CA SER A 60 -1.07 12.16 -6.11
C SER A 60 -2.17 12.42 -5.08
N LEU A 61 -2.08 11.85 -3.87
CA LEU A 61 -3.02 12.11 -2.79
C LEU A 61 -2.98 13.54 -2.27
N VAL A 62 -1.88 14.27 -2.49
CA VAL A 62 -1.74 15.68 -2.07
C VAL A 62 -2.71 16.59 -2.82
N PHE A 63 -3.14 16.19 -4.02
CA PHE A 63 -4.09 16.94 -4.85
C PHE A 63 -5.56 16.68 -4.47
N THR A 64 -5.82 15.78 -3.54
CA THR A 64 -7.18 15.48 -3.05
C THR A 64 -7.67 16.63 -2.16
N PRO A 65 -8.94 17.07 -2.22
CA PRO A 65 -9.45 18.19 -1.42
C PRO A 65 -9.71 17.84 0.05
N MET A 66 -9.08 16.78 0.59
CA MET A 66 -9.26 16.30 1.97
C MET A 66 -7.93 16.36 2.74
N ALA A 67 -7.83 17.26 3.72
CA ALA A 67 -6.62 17.50 4.52
C ALA A 67 -6.02 16.22 5.17
N PRO A 68 -6.79 15.28 5.74
CA PRO A 68 -6.23 14.04 6.29
C PRO A 68 -5.54 13.17 5.24
N ILE A 69 -6.07 13.11 4.02
CA ILE A 69 -5.51 12.33 2.91
C ILE A 69 -4.22 12.99 2.40
N GLN A 70 -4.20 14.31 2.26
CA GLN A 70 -3.00 15.06 1.91
C GLN A 70 -1.86 14.79 2.89
N THR A 71 -2.15 14.82 4.20
CA THR A 71 -1.16 14.55 5.24
C THR A 71 -0.56 13.15 5.11
N VAL A 72 -1.37 12.14 4.84
CA VAL A 72 -0.91 10.77 4.59
C VAL A 72 -0.05 10.69 3.33
N GLY A 73 -0.47 11.36 2.25
CA GLY A 73 0.29 11.41 0.99
C GLY A 73 1.69 11.99 1.18
N ILE A 74 1.82 13.12 1.89
CA ILE A 74 3.11 13.74 2.18
C ILE A 74 3.96 12.84 3.08
N ALA A 75 3.38 12.31 4.17
CA ALA A 75 4.10 11.50 5.14
C ALA A 75 4.62 10.19 4.52
N LEU A 76 3.80 9.50 3.71
CA LEU A 76 4.22 8.28 3.03
C LEU A 76 5.24 8.55 1.93
N SER A 77 5.06 9.59 1.12
CA SER A 77 6.03 9.93 0.07
C SER A 77 7.40 10.24 0.64
N GLY A 78 7.48 11.11 1.64
CA GLY A 78 8.74 11.43 2.32
C GLY A 78 9.33 10.22 3.05
N GLY A 79 8.47 9.46 3.75
CA GLY A 79 8.88 8.26 4.47
C GLY A 79 9.47 7.19 3.55
N ILE A 80 8.88 6.94 2.37
CA ILE A 80 9.40 5.96 1.39
C ILE A 80 10.78 6.36 0.88
N VAL A 81 11.00 7.64 0.59
CA VAL A 81 12.33 8.14 0.17
C VAL A 81 13.36 7.87 1.26
N ILE A 82 13.05 8.18 2.52
CA ILE A 82 13.95 7.93 3.65
C ILE A 82 14.21 6.44 3.82
N VAL A 83 13.16 5.60 3.81
CA VAL A 83 13.28 4.14 3.94
C VAL A 83 14.10 3.55 2.81
N TYR A 84 13.90 4.01 1.57
CA TYR A 84 14.71 3.58 0.43
C TYR A 84 16.20 3.91 0.64
N ILE A 85 16.52 5.15 1.00
CA ILE A 85 17.91 5.57 1.25
C ILE A 85 18.53 4.72 2.38
N LEU A 86 17.84 4.60 3.51
CA LEU A 86 18.32 3.79 4.63
C LEU A 86 18.55 2.33 4.23
N THR A 87 17.63 1.74 3.48
CA THR A 87 17.77 0.36 3.00
C THR A 87 18.97 0.20 2.08
N MET A 88 19.18 1.12 1.13
CA MET A 88 20.31 1.06 0.20
C MET A 88 21.68 1.21 0.89
N PHE A 89 21.75 1.91 2.01
CA PHE A 89 22.99 2.04 2.77
C PHE A 89 23.13 0.95 3.84
N MET A 90 22.11 0.68 4.63
CA MET A 90 22.22 -0.24 5.77
C MET A 90 22.23 -1.72 5.35
N VAL A 91 21.35 -2.12 4.45
CA VAL A 91 21.20 -3.53 4.10
C VAL A 91 22.46 -4.12 3.45
N PRO A 92 23.10 -3.47 2.46
CA PRO A 92 24.35 -3.99 1.90
C PRO A 92 25.47 -4.14 2.92
N ASN A 93 25.66 -3.13 3.77
CA ASN A 93 26.67 -3.16 4.81
C ASN A 93 26.43 -4.28 5.83
N LEU A 94 25.18 -4.42 6.28
CA LEU A 94 24.79 -5.46 7.23
C LEU A 94 24.91 -6.87 6.61
N THR A 95 24.53 -7.03 5.35
CA THR A 95 24.63 -8.29 4.61
C THR A 95 26.07 -8.73 4.45
N LEU A 96 26.98 -7.79 4.14
CA LEU A 96 28.42 -8.07 4.02
C LEU A 96 29.05 -8.42 5.38
N LEU A 97 28.62 -7.73 6.46
CA LEU A 97 29.12 -7.98 7.82
C LEU A 97 28.69 -9.35 8.33
N LEU A 98 27.42 -9.71 8.15
CA LEU A 98 26.84 -10.96 8.67
C LEU A 98 27.12 -12.17 7.77
N ASP A 99 27.71 -11.97 6.57
CA ASP A 99 27.98 -13.02 5.57
C ASP A 99 26.77 -13.93 5.32
N LEU A 100 25.63 -13.33 5.08
CA LEU A 100 24.36 -14.05 4.92
C LEU A 100 24.45 -15.05 3.76
N ARG A 101 24.38 -16.32 4.09
CA ARG A 101 24.36 -17.41 3.13
C ARG A 101 22.96 -17.99 3.02
N LYS A 102 22.55 -18.32 1.80
CA LYS A 102 21.27 -19.01 1.59
C LYS A 102 21.33 -20.38 2.28
N PRO A 103 20.46 -20.67 3.26
CA PRO A 103 20.39 -22.01 3.80
C PRO A 103 19.98 -22.97 2.68
N LYS A 104 20.73 -24.08 2.53
CA LYS A 104 20.39 -25.16 1.59
C LYS A 104 19.21 -25.97 2.15
N HIS A 105 18.05 -25.36 2.19
CA HIS A 105 16.83 -26.13 2.50
C HIS A 105 16.29 -26.72 1.19
N PRO A 106 15.95 -28.01 1.16
CA PRO A 106 15.25 -28.56 0.00
C PRO A 106 13.89 -27.84 -0.15
N PRO A 107 13.48 -27.52 -1.38
CA PRO A 107 12.19 -26.91 -1.61
C PRO A 107 11.09 -27.75 -1.01
N LEU A 108 10.12 -27.10 -0.36
CA LEU A 108 8.96 -27.78 0.22
C LEU A 108 8.18 -28.43 -0.93
N LYS A 109 8.14 -29.76 -0.99
CA LYS A 109 7.44 -30.54 -2.04
C LYS A 109 5.96 -30.16 -2.21
N ALA A 110 5.34 -29.58 -1.18
CA ALA A 110 3.99 -29.04 -1.24
C ALA A 110 3.92 -27.75 -2.08
N PHE A 111 5.01 -26.98 -2.12
CA PHE A 111 5.10 -25.75 -2.88
C PHE A 111 5.26 -26.00 -4.39
N ASP A 112 5.95 -27.10 -4.77
CA ASP A 112 6.12 -27.47 -6.18
C ASP A 112 4.75 -27.67 -6.85
N ARG A 113 3.81 -28.33 -6.15
CA ARG A 113 2.45 -28.54 -6.65
C ARG A 113 1.65 -27.25 -6.82
N LEU A 114 1.86 -26.27 -5.93
CA LEU A 114 1.25 -24.94 -6.00
C LEU A 114 1.81 -24.09 -7.15
N VAL A 115 3.09 -24.28 -7.49
CA VAL A 115 3.75 -23.57 -8.60
C VAL A 115 3.40 -24.18 -9.95
N ASP A 116 3.22 -25.50 -10.02
CA ASP A 116 2.87 -26.19 -11.25
C ASP A 116 1.42 -25.92 -11.70
N ALA A 117 0.51 -25.72 -10.78
CA ALA A 117 -0.90 -25.47 -11.09
C ALA A 117 -1.14 -24.23 -11.96
N PRO A 118 -0.57 -23.03 -11.66
CA PRO A 118 -0.71 -21.84 -12.51
C PRO A 118 -0.11 -22.03 -13.91
N VAL A 119 0.99 -22.75 -14.02
CA VAL A 119 1.65 -23.00 -15.30
C VAL A 119 0.80 -23.92 -16.17
N LYS A 120 0.28 -25.00 -15.58
CA LYS A 120 -0.52 -26.00 -16.29
C LYS A 120 -1.91 -25.50 -16.70
N TYR A 121 -2.56 -24.71 -15.84
CA TYR A 121 -3.93 -24.24 -16.03
C TYR A 121 -4.02 -22.73 -16.32
N ASN A 122 -2.99 -22.13 -16.91
CA ASN A 122 -2.88 -20.69 -17.13
C ASN A 122 -4.14 -20.08 -17.78
N ARG A 123 -4.65 -20.71 -18.88
CA ARG A 123 -5.84 -20.23 -19.61
C ARG A 123 -7.11 -20.30 -18.77
N ALA A 124 -7.28 -21.39 -18.01
CA ALA A 124 -8.44 -21.54 -17.13
C ALA A 124 -8.42 -20.53 -15.97
N ILE A 125 -7.23 -20.28 -15.39
CA ILE A 125 -7.06 -19.28 -14.33
C ILE A 125 -7.35 -17.89 -14.84
N ILE A 126 -6.82 -17.49 -16.01
CA ILE A 126 -7.11 -16.19 -16.62
C ILE A 126 -8.63 -16.06 -16.89
N GLY A 127 -9.24 -17.09 -17.45
CA GLY A 127 -10.70 -17.09 -17.71
C GLY A 127 -11.52 -16.95 -16.42
N PHE A 128 -11.12 -17.63 -15.35
CA PHE A 128 -11.75 -17.52 -14.03
C PHE A 128 -11.67 -16.10 -13.47
N PHE A 129 -10.49 -15.47 -13.50
CA PHE A 129 -10.34 -14.10 -13.02
C PHE A 129 -11.08 -13.08 -13.88
N LEU A 130 -11.09 -13.24 -15.20
CA LEU A 130 -11.89 -12.38 -16.10
C LEU A 130 -13.39 -12.53 -15.81
N MET A 131 -13.88 -13.76 -15.61
CA MET A 131 -15.26 -14.00 -15.22
C MET A 131 -15.61 -13.34 -13.89
N LEU A 132 -14.70 -13.44 -12.90
CA LEU A 132 -14.86 -12.83 -11.58
C LEU A 132 -14.90 -11.29 -11.66
N ILE A 133 -14.06 -10.68 -12.49
CA ILE A 133 -14.08 -9.24 -12.76
C ILE A 133 -15.41 -8.82 -13.41
N LEU A 134 -15.90 -9.56 -14.39
CA LEU A 134 -17.18 -9.27 -15.05
C LEU A 134 -18.35 -9.38 -14.07
N ILE A 135 -18.40 -10.42 -13.26
CA ILE A 135 -19.42 -10.60 -12.24
C ILE A 135 -19.34 -9.48 -11.19
N SER A 136 -18.13 -9.14 -10.72
CA SER A 136 -17.93 -8.06 -9.76
C SER A 136 -18.35 -6.69 -10.34
N ALA A 137 -18.05 -6.42 -11.60
CA ALA A 137 -18.44 -5.18 -12.25
C ALA A 137 -19.97 -5.06 -12.39
N THR A 138 -20.66 -6.15 -12.70
CA THR A 138 -22.13 -6.15 -12.82
C THR A 138 -22.84 -6.05 -11.47
N LEU A 139 -22.35 -6.78 -10.46
CA LEU A 139 -22.93 -6.76 -9.10
C LEU A 139 -22.53 -5.50 -8.32
N GLY A 140 -21.33 -4.96 -8.55
CA GLY A 140 -20.84 -3.77 -7.88
C GLY A 140 -21.62 -2.51 -8.24
N GLN A 141 -22.06 -2.36 -9.49
CA GLN A 141 -22.85 -1.20 -9.92
C GLN A 141 -24.24 -1.11 -9.26
N SER A 142 -24.80 -2.24 -8.85
CA SER A 142 -26.14 -2.27 -8.25
C SER A 142 -26.15 -2.18 -6.74
N ASN A 143 -25.02 -2.41 -6.04
CA ASN A 143 -24.97 -2.56 -4.59
C ASN A 143 -23.99 -1.60 -3.89
N VAL A 144 -23.30 -0.74 -4.64
CA VAL A 144 -22.43 0.29 -4.02
C VAL A 144 -23.31 1.50 -3.68
N GLU A 145 -23.81 1.55 -2.45
CA GLU A 145 -24.34 2.78 -1.90
C GLU A 145 -23.17 3.73 -1.61
N GLU A 146 -23.09 4.85 -2.32
CA GLU A 146 -22.10 5.91 -2.09
C GLU A 146 -22.42 6.72 -0.82
N ASN A 147 -22.92 6.06 0.21
CA ASN A 147 -23.30 6.71 1.44
C ASN A 147 -22.13 6.63 2.43
N ILE A 148 -21.23 7.61 2.38
CA ILE A 148 -20.13 7.73 3.36
C ILE A 148 -20.74 8.24 4.67
N ASP A 149 -20.95 7.36 5.64
CA ASP A 149 -21.33 7.75 6.99
C ASP A 149 -20.13 8.40 7.71
N LEU A 150 -19.99 9.71 7.51
CA LEU A 150 -18.96 10.52 8.15
C LEU A 150 -19.11 10.56 9.69
N LEU A 151 -20.31 10.38 10.20
CA LEU A 151 -20.60 10.33 11.64
C LEU A 151 -20.18 8.99 12.26
N GLY A 152 -20.29 7.89 11.51
CA GLY A 152 -19.80 6.58 11.93
C GLY A 152 -18.26 6.49 11.97
N MET A 153 -17.57 7.33 11.19
CA MET A 153 -16.10 7.40 11.17
C MET A 153 -15.52 8.32 12.27
N ALA A 154 -16.34 9.08 12.97
CA ALA A 154 -15.90 9.96 14.04
C ALA A 154 -15.57 9.17 15.32
N PRO A 155 -14.56 9.60 16.12
CA PRO A 155 -14.17 8.90 17.35
C PRO A 155 -15.37 8.85 18.31
N GLU A 156 -15.69 7.65 18.79
CA GLU A 156 -16.73 7.47 19.78
C GLU A 156 -16.30 8.05 21.13
N GLY A 157 -17.16 8.86 21.73
CA GLY A 157 -16.93 9.43 23.07
C GLY A 157 -16.64 10.92 23.12
N GLU A 158 -16.48 11.59 21.99
CA GLU A 158 -16.34 13.05 21.94
C GLU A 158 -17.72 13.73 22.02
N ASP A 159 -17.88 14.68 22.95
CA ASP A 159 -19.14 15.42 23.18
C ASP A 159 -19.80 15.97 21.90
N PRO A 160 -19.04 16.56 20.92
CA PRO A 160 -19.63 17.05 19.67
C PRO A 160 -20.24 15.92 18.82
N VAL A 161 -19.63 14.74 18.83
CA VAL A 161 -20.08 13.58 18.04
C VAL A 161 -21.35 12.98 18.64
N ILE A 162 -21.42 12.89 19.97
CA ILE A 162 -22.59 12.39 20.70
C ILE A 162 -23.79 13.31 20.43
N LYS A 163 -23.60 14.63 20.57
CA LYS A 163 -24.66 15.62 20.29
C LYS A 163 -25.10 15.57 18.83
N MET A 164 -24.19 15.39 17.90
CA MET A 164 -24.50 15.33 16.48
C MET A 164 -25.24 14.05 16.09
N LYS A 165 -24.88 12.89 16.69
CA LYS A 165 -25.65 11.64 16.56
C LYS A 165 -27.05 11.77 17.13
N GLN A 166 -27.18 12.39 18.28
CA GLN A 166 -28.46 12.65 18.93
C GLN A 166 -29.35 13.59 18.09
N TYR A 167 -28.77 14.66 17.54
CA TYR A 167 -29.45 15.57 16.63
C TYR A 167 -29.92 14.88 15.36
N SER A 168 -29.07 14.04 14.77
CA SER A 168 -29.36 13.25 13.58
C SER A 168 -30.54 12.27 13.84
N SER A 169 -30.59 11.64 15.02
CA SER A 169 -31.66 10.72 15.39
C SER A 169 -33.00 11.44 15.69
N ASP A 170 -32.95 12.57 16.41
CA ASP A 170 -34.11 13.31 16.83
C ASP A 170 -34.85 14.02 15.68
N PHE A 171 -34.09 14.47 14.68
CA PHE A 171 -34.62 15.17 13.52
C PHE A 171 -34.72 14.32 12.26
N ASN A 172 -34.40 13.01 12.34
CA ASN A 172 -34.32 12.11 11.18
C ASN A 172 -33.50 12.75 10.02
N ALA A 173 -32.55 13.59 10.43
CA ALA A 173 -31.65 14.28 9.50
C ALA A 173 -30.62 13.27 9.03
N GLY A 174 -30.77 12.76 7.82
CA GLY A 174 -29.70 12.14 7.07
C GLY A 174 -28.48 13.08 7.04
N GLN A 175 -27.38 12.68 6.44
CA GLN A 175 -26.13 13.43 6.39
C GLN A 175 -26.34 14.94 6.16
N ILE A 176 -25.52 15.78 6.83
CA ILE A 176 -25.57 17.24 6.70
C ILE A 176 -25.36 17.61 5.24
N GLY A 177 -26.45 17.93 4.55
CA GLY A 177 -26.39 18.55 3.25
C GLY A 177 -26.15 20.05 3.42
N MET A 178 -25.00 20.56 2.99
CA MET A 178 -24.83 22.00 2.83
C MET A 178 -25.64 22.47 1.63
N ILE A 179 -26.80 23.08 1.85
CA ILE A 179 -27.51 23.79 0.81
C ILE A 179 -26.90 25.20 0.70
N LEU A 180 -26.12 25.42 -0.33
CA LEU A 180 -25.58 26.73 -0.66
C LEU A 180 -26.70 27.52 -1.38
N ILE A 181 -27.46 28.33 -0.62
CA ILE A 181 -28.44 29.23 -1.21
C ILE A 181 -27.69 30.43 -1.78
N HIS A 182 -27.50 30.44 -3.08
CA HIS A 182 -27.02 31.64 -3.78
C HIS A 182 -28.23 32.59 -3.90
N ALA A 183 -28.34 33.55 -2.95
CA ALA A 183 -29.30 34.64 -3.08
C ALA A 183 -28.83 35.55 -4.21
N LEU A 184 -29.40 35.39 -5.39
CA LEU A 184 -29.33 36.45 -6.41
C LEU A 184 -30.02 37.68 -5.83
N SER A 185 -29.24 38.72 -5.52
CA SER A 185 -29.78 40.05 -5.27
C SER A 185 -30.40 40.57 -6.57
N LEU A 186 -31.71 40.53 -6.62
CA LEU A 186 -32.48 41.37 -7.54
C LEU A 186 -32.53 42.76 -6.90
N ILE A 187 -31.73 43.69 -7.38
CA ILE A 187 -32.00 45.13 -7.43
C ILE A 187 -31.52 45.64 -8.77
#